data_7c91d75b0f95cfdc512ff409b709dedf
#
_entry.id   7c91d75b0f95cfdc512ff409b709dedf
#
_cell.length_a   1.000
_cell.length_b   1.000
_cell.length_c   1.000
_cell.angle_alpha   90.00
_cell.angle_beta   90.00
_cell.angle_gamma   90.00
#
_symmetry.space_group_name_H-M   'P 1'
#
loop_
_entity.id
_entity.type
_entity.pdbx_description
1 polymer ?
#
loop_
_entity_poly.entity_id
_entity_poly.type
_entity_poly.pdbx_seq_one_letter_code
_entity_poly.pdbx_strand_id
1 'polypeptide(L)'
;DEINKYHPSEIICNDAFLMSGVDIEDLRNRLHITVYSLDPHYFDEDLCRKCLQKHFHVSSLIGLGLEEFANGLIAAGGLVQYLYDRQKTSLAHFTHIDPYLTNKYMLLDSSTRRNLELTETLREKQKKGSLLWVLDKTKTAMGARLLRTYLEQPLIEQADIVLRQEAVGDLLAHPMSREELREYLSPIYDLERLLGKISYKTANPRDLIAFRNSLQMLPPIKTVLAEFETPLLQKLQEQIDDLTDLYGLIDAAIVEEPPLSSKEGGIIKEGFSEDADTLRRAKTDGKKWLAELENTERERTGIKNLRIKYNKVFGYYLEVTNSFKDQVPDDYIRKQTLTNAERYTMPKLKEMEDTILNAEDKLYSLEYELFCQVRDALGDNMQRVQQTAKAIAGLDVFASLAYVAERNHYVKPKITTKGVIDIKEGRHPVVECMIKNDMFIANDTYLDSGKNLISIITGPNMAGKSTYMRQTALIVLLAQIGSFVPADEANIGICDRIFTRVGASDDLASGQSTFMVEMTEVANILRNATSNSLLILDEIGRGTSTFDGLSIAWAVIEHISNKKLLGAKTLFATHYHELTELEGKMNNVNNYCIAVK
;
A
#
# COMPACT_ATOMS: atom_id res chain seq x y z
N ASP A 1 -5.73 13.17 -13.61
CA ASP A 1 -6.37 12.40 -12.53
C ASP A 1 -5.49 11.25 -12.05
N GLU A 2 -4.98 10.37 -12.94
CA GLU A 2 -4.14 9.23 -12.56
C GLU A 2 -2.81 9.65 -11.88
N ILE A 3 -2.18 10.74 -12.31
CA ILE A 3 -0.99 11.28 -11.64
C ILE A 3 -1.29 11.66 -10.18
N ASN A 4 -2.42 12.32 -9.95
CA ASN A 4 -2.85 12.68 -8.58
C ASN A 4 -3.26 11.48 -7.74
N LYS A 5 -3.62 10.37 -8.36
CA LYS A 5 -4.00 9.13 -7.69
C LYS A 5 -2.79 8.32 -7.25
N TYR A 6 -1.82 8.13 -8.15
CA TYR A 6 -0.66 7.29 -7.89
C TYR A 6 0.51 8.03 -7.25
N HIS A 7 0.50 9.38 -7.26
CA HIS A 7 1.58 10.20 -6.73
C HIS A 7 2.98 9.69 -7.14
N PRO A 8 3.25 9.52 -8.44
CA PRO A 8 4.55 9.03 -8.87
C PRO A 8 5.64 10.03 -8.48
N SER A 9 6.81 9.53 -8.13
CA SER A 9 7.98 10.39 -7.89
C SER A 9 8.65 10.84 -9.19
N GLU A 10 8.46 10.07 -10.27
CA GLU A 10 9.05 10.30 -11.59
C GLU A 10 8.05 10.00 -12.71
N ILE A 11 8.03 10.84 -13.72
CA ILE A 11 7.28 10.64 -14.96
C ILE A 11 8.28 10.62 -16.12
N ILE A 12 8.26 9.55 -16.90
CA ILE A 12 8.93 9.47 -18.19
C ILE A 12 7.93 9.76 -19.30
N CYS A 13 8.29 10.57 -20.26
CA CYS A 13 7.38 11.00 -21.33
C CYS A 13 8.12 11.22 -22.66
N ASN A 14 7.35 11.39 -23.72
CA ASN A 14 7.84 11.87 -25.00
C ASN A 14 7.63 13.39 -25.14
N ASP A 15 8.14 13.97 -26.22
CA ASP A 15 8.01 15.41 -26.45
C ASP A 15 6.55 15.85 -26.67
N ALA A 16 5.70 14.97 -27.20
CA ALA A 16 4.28 15.24 -27.37
C ALA A 16 3.57 15.51 -26.03
N PHE A 17 3.96 14.84 -24.97
CA PHE A 17 3.42 15.09 -23.64
C PHE A 17 3.80 16.49 -23.14
N LEU A 18 5.03 16.93 -23.36
CA LEU A 18 5.48 18.27 -22.98
C LEU A 18 4.72 19.37 -23.74
N MET A 19 4.26 19.07 -24.95
CA MET A 19 3.47 19.99 -25.78
C MET A 19 1.95 19.86 -25.58
N SER A 20 1.48 18.93 -24.75
CA SER A 20 0.05 18.62 -24.57
C SER A 20 -0.74 19.66 -23.77
N GLY A 21 -0.10 20.74 -23.28
CA GLY A 21 -0.72 21.75 -22.42
C GLY A 21 -0.84 21.34 -20.94
N VAL A 22 -0.21 20.24 -20.54
CA VAL A 22 -0.07 19.88 -19.13
C VAL A 22 0.91 20.83 -18.49
N ASP A 23 0.54 21.40 -17.35
CA ASP A 23 1.41 22.29 -16.57
C ASP A 23 2.54 21.49 -15.90
N ILE A 24 3.68 21.43 -16.55
CA ILE A 24 4.88 20.70 -16.07
C ILE A 24 5.46 21.38 -14.82
N GLU A 25 5.34 22.71 -14.72
CA GLU A 25 5.83 23.45 -13.55
C GLU A 25 4.96 23.13 -12.31
N ASP A 26 3.65 22.98 -12.47
CA ASP A 26 2.77 22.54 -11.41
C ASP A 26 3.12 21.11 -10.92
N LEU A 27 3.40 20.19 -11.84
CA LEU A 27 3.84 18.84 -11.50
C LEU A 27 5.13 18.86 -10.67
N ARG A 28 6.11 19.69 -11.05
CA ARG A 28 7.41 19.80 -10.39
C ARG A 28 7.33 20.51 -9.04
N ASN A 29 6.65 21.64 -9.00
CA ASN A 29 6.69 22.55 -7.85
C ASN A 29 5.65 22.19 -6.77
N ARG A 30 4.45 21.80 -7.16
CA ARG A 30 3.37 21.45 -6.24
C ARG A 30 3.34 19.98 -5.87
N LEU A 31 3.53 19.09 -6.85
CA LEU A 31 3.47 17.66 -6.63
C LEU A 31 4.85 17.02 -6.41
N HIS A 32 5.92 17.78 -6.55
CA HIS A 32 7.33 17.33 -6.41
C HIS A 32 7.67 16.13 -7.31
N ILE A 33 7.07 16.09 -8.51
CA ILE A 33 7.28 15.03 -9.49
C ILE A 33 8.37 15.45 -10.47
N THR A 34 9.37 14.61 -10.65
CA THR A 34 10.39 14.82 -11.67
C THR A 34 9.88 14.33 -13.03
N VAL A 35 9.96 15.16 -14.07
CA VAL A 35 9.51 14.82 -15.43
C VAL A 35 10.70 14.78 -16.37
N TYR A 36 10.91 13.63 -17.02
CA TYR A 36 11.97 13.37 -17.99
C TYR A 36 11.40 13.09 -19.37
N SER A 37 11.88 13.83 -20.39
CA SER A 37 11.69 13.41 -21.79
C SER A 37 12.71 12.33 -22.14
N LEU A 38 12.24 11.24 -22.73
CA LEU A 38 13.06 10.16 -23.23
C LEU A 38 13.15 10.20 -24.75
N ASP A 39 14.19 9.55 -25.26
CA ASP A 39 14.39 9.36 -26.70
C ASP A 39 13.18 8.65 -27.34
N PRO A 40 12.73 9.06 -28.55
CA PRO A 40 11.58 8.46 -29.23
C PRO A 40 11.60 6.94 -29.37
N HIS A 41 12.78 6.32 -29.41
CA HIS A 41 12.88 4.86 -29.51
C HIS A 41 12.23 4.10 -28.34
N TYR A 42 12.15 4.70 -27.14
CA TYR A 42 11.44 4.11 -26.00
C TYR A 42 9.94 4.01 -26.22
N PHE A 43 9.39 4.78 -27.15
CA PHE A 43 7.96 4.84 -27.45
C PHE A 43 7.63 4.28 -28.85
N ASP A 44 8.56 3.53 -29.44
CA ASP A 44 8.30 2.77 -30.67
C ASP A 44 7.41 1.57 -30.36
N GLU A 45 6.26 1.48 -31.06
CA GLU A 45 5.25 0.45 -30.77
C GLU A 45 5.80 -0.97 -30.93
N ASP A 46 6.57 -1.23 -31.99
CA ASP A 46 7.11 -2.56 -32.27
C ASP A 46 8.15 -2.98 -31.23
N LEU A 47 8.99 -2.04 -30.79
CA LEU A 47 9.98 -2.28 -29.75
C LEU A 47 9.30 -2.51 -28.39
N CYS A 48 8.30 -1.69 -28.05
CA CYS A 48 7.51 -1.85 -26.84
C CYS A 48 6.79 -3.20 -26.80
N ARG A 49 6.16 -3.60 -27.89
CA ARG A 49 5.48 -4.88 -28.05
C ARG A 49 6.43 -6.06 -27.83
N LYS A 50 7.59 -6.06 -28.48
CA LYS A 50 8.62 -7.08 -28.31
C LYS A 50 9.19 -7.11 -26.89
N CYS A 51 9.39 -5.94 -26.28
CA CYS A 51 9.87 -5.83 -24.91
C CYS A 51 8.89 -6.49 -23.91
N LEU A 52 7.60 -6.19 -24.01
CA LEU A 52 6.57 -6.79 -23.15
C LEU A 52 6.40 -8.29 -23.40
N GLN A 53 6.40 -8.74 -24.66
CA GLN A 53 6.35 -10.18 -24.97
C GLN A 53 7.52 -10.95 -24.35
N LYS A 54 8.73 -10.39 -24.46
CA LYS A 54 9.93 -10.97 -23.86
C LYS A 54 9.87 -10.97 -22.34
N HIS A 55 9.39 -9.87 -21.74
CA HIS A 55 9.32 -9.71 -20.29
C HIS A 55 8.33 -10.69 -19.65
N PHE A 56 7.13 -10.79 -20.22
CA PHE A 56 6.06 -11.67 -19.71
C PHE A 56 6.11 -13.09 -20.27
N HIS A 57 7.12 -13.42 -21.10
CA HIS A 57 7.29 -14.74 -21.73
C HIS A 57 6.06 -15.21 -22.51
N VAL A 58 5.41 -14.31 -23.25
CA VAL A 58 4.22 -14.59 -24.06
C VAL A 58 4.49 -14.41 -25.55
N SER A 59 3.87 -15.23 -26.38
CA SER A 59 3.94 -15.10 -27.85
C SER A 59 3.03 -14.02 -28.41
N SER A 60 1.96 -13.68 -27.68
CA SER A 60 0.99 -12.66 -28.06
C SER A 60 0.54 -11.87 -26.82
N LEU A 61 0.30 -10.56 -27.00
CA LEU A 61 -0.21 -9.67 -25.94
C LEU A 61 -1.74 -9.74 -25.78
N ILE A 62 -2.45 -10.49 -26.64
CA ILE A 62 -3.90 -10.71 -26.53
C ILE A 62 -4.25 -11.33 -25.18
N GLY A 63 -3.48 -12.33 -24.75
CA GLY A 63 -3.66 -12.99 -23.44
C GLY A 63 -3.45 -12.09 -22.23
N LEU A 64 -2.79 -10.94 -22.42
CA LEU A 64 -2.58 -9.91 -21.40
C LEU A 64 -3.63 -8.78 -21.49
N GLY A 65 -4.56 -8.84 -22.44
CA GLY A 65 -5.61 -7.85 -22.63
C GLY A 65 -5.12 -6.48 -23.12
N LEU A 66 -3.92 -6.40 -23.72
CA LEU A 66 -3.28 -5.13 -24.11
C LEU A 66 -3.62 -4.65 -25.51
N GLU A 67 -4.25 -5.46 -26.36
CA GLU A 67 -4.50 -5.12 -27.77
C GLU A 67 -5.43 -3.91 -27.96
N GLU A 68 -6.34 -3.68 -27.01
CA GLU A 68 -7.26 -2.54 -27.05
C GLU A 68 -6.64 -1.25 -26.46
N PHE A 69 -5.42 -1.31 -25.95
CA PHE A 69 -4.74 -0.22 -25.23
C PHE A 69 -3.49 0.25 -25.97
N ALA A 70 -3.57 0.68 -27.22
CA ALA A 70 -2.40 1.03 -28.03
C ALA A 70 -1.43 1.99 -27.31
N ASN A 71 -1.92 3.10 -26.74
CA ASN A 71 -1.11 4.05 -26.00
C ASN A 71 -0.61 3.47 -24.66
N GLY A 72 -1.44 2.66 -23.98
CA GLY A 72 -1.07 1.98 -22.74
C GLY A 72 0.02 0.95 -22.96
N LEU A 73 -0.04 0.20 -24.05
CA LEU A 73 0.99 -0.75 -24.48
C LEU A 73 2.33 -0.06 -24.71
N ILE A 74 2.34 1.06 -25.45
CA ILE A 74 3.55 1.85 -25.71
C ILE A 74 4.12 2.40 -24.39
N ALA A 75 3.28 2.96 -23.53
CA ALA A 75 3.72 3.49 -22.23
C ALA A 75 4.29 2.38 -21.32
N ALA A 76 3.64 1.24 -21.23
CA ALA A 76 4.10 0.09 -20.44
C ALA A 76 5.41 -0.48 -20.98
N GLY A 77 5.52 -0.68 -22.31
CA GLY A 77 6.72 -1.16 -22.97
C GLY A 77 7.91 -0.21 -22.78
N GLY A 78 7.69 1.09 -22.98
CA GLY A 78 8.69 2.13 -22.74
C GLY A 78 9.16 2.16 -21.28
N LEU A 79 8.24 2.04 -20.34
CA LEU A 79 8.59 1.96 -18.92
C LEU A 79 9.43 0.72 -18.59
N VAL A 80 9.05 -0.45 -19.07
CA VAL A 80 9.79 -1.70 -18.83
C VAL A 80 11.20 -1.61 -19.43
N GLN A 81 11.32 -1.09 -20.67
CA GLN A 81 12.61 -0.90 -21.32
C GLN A 81 13.49 0.10 -20.55
N TYR A 82 12.94 1.24 -20.14
CA TYR A 82 13.65 2.23 -19.32
C TYR A 82 14.16 1.62 -18.00
N LEU A 83 13.36 0.80 -17.34
CA LEU A 83 13.77 0.14 -16.11
C LEU A 83 14.88 -0.89 -16.34
N TYR A 84 14.86 -1.66 -17.43
CA TYR A 84 15.96 -2.56 -17.79
C TYR A 84 17.27 -1.81 -17.99
N ASP A 85 17.23 -0.66 -18.69
CA ASP A 85 18.42 0.14 -18.99
C ASP A 85 19.02 0.81 -17.73
N ARG A 86 18.16 1.23 -16.81
CA ARG A 86 18.58 1.94 -15.60
C ARG A 86 19.01 1.02 -14.47
N GLN A 87 18.27 -0.04 -14.22
CA GLN A 87 18.50 -0.87 -13.04
C GLN A 87 19.49 -2.01 -13.27
N LYS A 88 19.73 -2.42 -14.52
CA LYS A 88 20.64 -3.52 -14.89
C LYS A 88 20.41 -4.82 -14.10
N THR A 89 19.21 -5.00 -13.53
CA THR A 89 18.79 -6.15 -12.75
C THR A 89 17.58 -6.81 -13.39
N SER A 90 17.34 -8.07 -13.03
CA SER A 90 16.11 -8.76 -13.45
C SER A 90 14.89 -8.05 -12.89
N LEU A 91 13.93 -7.70 -13.76
CA LEU A 91 12.61 -7.19 -13.36
C LEU A 91 11.61 -8.32 -13.10
N ALA A 92 12.07 -9.48 -12.66
CA ALA A 92 11.27 -10.68 -12.46
C ALA A 92 10.10 -10.51 -11.48
N HIS A 93 10.12 -9.47 -10.66
CA HIS A 93 9.02 -9.11 -9.76
C HIS A 93 7.82 -8.46 -10.48
N PHE A 94 7.97 -7.99 -11.71
CA PHE A 94 6.85 -7.58 -12.56
C PHE A 94 6.31 -8.80 -13.31
N THR A 95 5.51 -9.61 -12.64
CA THR A 95 4.98 -10.87 -13.19
C THR A 95 3.64 -10.71 -13.87
N HIS A 96 2.98 -9.57 -13.69
CA HIS A 96 1.62 -9.34 -14.13
C HIS A 96 1.41 -7.90 -14.60
N ILE A 97 0.54 -7.72 -15.57
CA ILE A 97 0.06 -6.44 -16.04
C ILE A 97 -1.47 -6.48 -16.06
N ASP A 98 -2.11 -5.52 -15.38
CA ASP A 98 -3.56 -5.40 -15.30
C ASP A 98 -4.01 -4.15 -16.09
N PRO A 99 -4.41 -4.28 -17.36
CA PRO A 99 -5.01 -3.17 -18.08
C PRO A 99 -6.38 -2.86 -17.49
N TYR A 100 -6.63 -1.61 -17.20
CA TYR A 100 -7.95 -1.17 -16.75
C TYR A 100 -8.41 0.05 -17.52
N LEU A 101 -9.72 0.16 -17.68
CA LEU A 101 -10.36 1.34 -18.23
C LEU A 101 -10.73 2.27 -17.08
N THR A 102 -10.46 3.55 -17.22
CA THR A 102 -10.82 4.56 -16.22
C THR A 102 -12.35 4.63 -16.02
N ASN A 103 -13.13 4.15 -16.97
CA ASN A 103 -14.59 4.08 -16.91
C ASN A 103 -15.15 2.91 -16.07
N LYS A 104 -14.31 2.03 -15.49
CA LYS A 104 -14.75 0.97 -14.57
C LYS A 104 -14.88 1.44 -13.11
N TYR A 105 -14.37 2.61 -12.82
CA TYR A 105 -14.37 3.16 -11.47
C TYR A 105 -15.04 4.53 -11.45
N MET A 106 -15.62 4.86 -10.30
CA MET A 106 -16.12 6.21 -10.04
C MET A 106 -14.99 7.22 -10.19
N LEU A 107 -15.22 8.26 -10.96
CA LEU A 107 -14.26 9.34 -11.10
C LEU A 107 -14.33 10.27 -9.87
N LEU A 108 -13.19 10.44 -9.22
CA LEU A 108 -12.97 11.38 -8.12
C LEU A 108 -11.80 12.29 -8.51
N ASP A 109 -12.07 13.56 -8.73
CA ASP A 109 -11.00 14.53 -8.98
C ASP A 109 -10.21 14.85 -7.71
N SER A 110 -9.08 15.52 -7.86
CA SER A 110 -8.19 15.85 -6.73
C SER A 110 -8.86 16.74 -5.69
N SER A 111 -9.70 17.68 -6.15
CA SER A 111 -10.47 18.57 -5.27
C SER A 111 -11.47 17.77 -4.43
N THR A 112 -12.21 16.85 -5.04
CA THR A 112 -13.18 16.00 -4.34
C THR A 112 -12.52 15.10 -3.31
N ARG A 113 -11.40 14.41 -3.67
CA ARG A 113 -10.66 13.58 -2.71
C ARG A 113 -10.20 14.38 -1.49
N ARG A 114 -9.68 15.57 -1.73
CA ARG A 114 -9.24 16.50 -0.70
C ARG A 114 -10.39 17.00 0.16
N ASN A 115 -11.46 17.48 -0.47
CA ASN A 115 -12.61 18.06 0.22
C ASN A 115 -13.39 17.04 1.06
N LEU A 116 -13.43 15.79 0.64
CA LEU A 116 -14.01 14.67 1.39
C LEU A 116 -13.05 14.08 2.42
N GLU A 117 -11.80 14.53 2.47
CA GLU A 117 -10.76 14.05 3.40
C GLU A 117 -10.68 12.51 3.40
N LEU A 118 -10.55 11.92 2.21
CA LEU A 118 -10.61 10.47 2.06
C LEU A 118 -9.44 9.75 2.73
N THR A 119 -8.22 10.24 2.52
CA THR A 119 -6.99 9.58 3.00
C THR A 119 -6.22 10.40 4.04
N GLU A 120 -6.40 11.72 4.03
CA GLU A 120 -5.74 12.65 4.95
C GLU A 120 -6.63 13.89 5.21
N THR A 121 -6.40 14.57 6.32
CA THR A 121 -7.12 15.79 6.67
C THR A 121 -6.64 17.00 5.84
N LEU A 122 -7.53 17.97 5.61
CA LEU A 122 -7.24 19.17 4.82
C LEU A 122 -6.12 20.03 5.42
N ARG A 123 -6.16 20.26 6.73
CA ARG A 123 -5.26 21.19 7.41
C ARG A 123 -3.93 20.57 7.80
N GLU A 124 -3.96 19.44 8.48
CA GLU A 124 -2.79 18.86 9.12
C GLU A 124 -2.12 17.78 8.27
N LYS A 125 -2.72 17.40 7.14
CA LYS A 125 -2.23 16.33 6.27
C LYS A 125 -1.98 15.01 7.01
N GLN A 126 -2.83 14.72 8.00
CA GLN A 126 -2.74 13.52 8.84
C GLN A 126 -3.79 12.49 8.45
N LYS A 127 -3.47 11.22 8.62
CA LYS A 127 -4.43 10.13 8.44
C LYS A 127 -5.55 10.19 9.48
N LYS A 128 -5.25 10.53 10.74
CA LYS A 128 -6.23 10.64 11.81
C LYS A 128 -7.23 11.77 11.51
N GLY A 129 -8.51 11.42 11.50
CA GLY A 129 -9.59 12.34 11.12
C GLY A 129 -9.98 12.25 9.64
N SER A 130 -9.38 11.37 8.85
CA SER A 130 -9.81 11.05 7.48
C SER A 130 -10.77 9.85 7.46
N LEU A 131 -11.43 9.61 6.31
CA LEU A 131 -12.26 8.42 6.13
C LEU A 131 -11.42 7.14 6.23
N LEU A 132 -10.23 7.14 5.64
CA LEU A 132 -9.29 6.00 5.74
C LEU A 132 -8.96 5.66 7.20
N TRP A 133 -8.81 6.64 8.07
CA TRP A 133 -8.55 6.39 9.49
C TRP A 133 -9.69 5.64 10.19
N VAL A 134 -10.94 5.94 9.82
CA VAL A 134 -12.11 5.22 10.37
C VAL A 134 -12.12 3.77 9.92
N LEU A 135 -11.88 3.52 8.63
CA LEU A 135 -12.04 2.21 8.01
C LEU A 135 -10.83 1.30 8.19
N ASP A 136 -9.63 1.87 8.31
CA ASP A 136 -8.39 1.10 8.35
C ASP A 136 -8.15 0.49 9.73
N LYS A 137 -8.70 -0.70 9.88
CA LYS A 137 -8.45 -1.64 10.97
C LYS A 137 -7.79 -2.91 10.45
N THR A 138 -7.16 -2.81 9.28
CA THR A 138 -6.39 -3.89 8.67
C THR A 138 -5.24 -4.33 9.57
N LYS A 139 -4.81 -5.56 9.40
CA LYS A 139 -3.73 -6.19 10.16
C LYS A 139 -2.43 -6.25 9.37
N THR A 140 -2.51 -6.14 8.04
CA THR A 140 -1.36 -6.21 7.13
C THR A 140 -1.12 -4.90 6.41
N ALA A 141 0.13 -4.61 6.09
CA ALA A 141 0.47 -3.44 5.28
C ALA A 141 -0.11 -3.53 3.85
N MET A 142 -0.23 -4.75 3.32
CA MET A 142 -0.83 -5.01 2.01
C MET A 142 -2.33 -4.68 2.01
N GLY A 143 -3.05 -5.10 3.05
CA GLY A 143 -4.46 -4.76 3.25
C GLY A 143 -4.69 -3.26 3.38
N ALA A 144 -3.84 -2.56 4.14
CA ALA A 144 -3.93 -1.10 4.29
C ALA A 144 -3.77 -0.35 2.95
N ARG A 145 -2.82 -0.79 2.10
CA ARG A 145 -2.65 -0.23 0.76
C ARG A 145 -3.86 -0.51 -0.14
N LEU A 146 -4.37 -1.73 -0.11
CA LEU A 146 -5.53 -2.11 -0.90
C LEU A 146 -6.79 -1.35 -0.49
N LEU A 147 -7.02 -1.16 0.81
CA LEU A 147 -8.15 -0.36 1.31
C LEU A 147 -8.07 1.09 0.84
N ARG A 148 -6.88 1.68 0.86
CA ARG A 148 -6.66 3.01 0.28
C ARG A 148 -7.03 3.05 -1.21
N THR A 149 -6.61 2.05 -1.97
CA THR A 149 -6.96 1.92 -3.39
C THR A 149 -8.49 1.83 -3.59
N TYR A 150 -9.20 1.09 -2.73
CA TYR A 150 -10.67 0.99 -2.82
C TYR A 150 -11.34 2.34 -2.59
N LEU A 151 -10.85 3.15 -1.65
CA LEU A 151 -11.37 4.50 -1.42
C LEU A 151 -11.10 5.45 -2.61
N GLU A 152 -9.97 5.30 -3.26
CA GLU A 152 -9.58 6.11 -4.42
C GLU A 152 -10.23 5.64 -5.72
N GLN A 153 -10.73 4.40 -5.76
CA GLN A 153 -11.34 3.73 -6.91
C GLN A 153 -12.64 3.01 -6.54
N PRO A 154 -13.71 3.73 -6.15
CA PRO A 154 -15.00 3.11 -5.93
C PRO A 154 -15.53 2.45 -7.22
N LEU A 155 -16.25 1.36 -7.06
CA LEU A 155 -16.81 0.60 -8.18
C LEU A 155 -18.05 1.28 -8.75
N ILE A 156 -18.34 1.04 -10.04
CA ILE A 156 -19.57 1.46 -10.71
C ILE A 156 -20.40 0.29 -11.24
N GLU A 157 -19.86 -0.93 -11.22
CA GLU A 157 -20.59 -2.13 -11.59
C GLU A 157 -21.35 -2.70 -10.38
N GLN A 158 -22.67 -2.79 -10.50
CA GLN A 158 -23.54 -3.26 -9.41
C GLN A 158 -23.14 -4.65 -8.92
N ALA A 159 -22.85 -5.57 -9.83
CA ALA A 159 -22.50 -6.95 -9.48
C ALA A 159 -21.24 -7.02 -8.59
N ASP A 160 -20.21 -6.24 -8.93
CA ASP A 160 -18.94 -6.22 -8.19
C ASP A 160 -19.11 -5.58 -6.81
N ILE A 161 -19.94 -4.53 -6.73
CA ILE A 161 -20.26 -3.88 -5.44
C ILE A 161 -20.98 -4.88 -4.53
N VAL A 162 -21.99 -5.57 -5.04
CA VAL A 162 -22.78 -6.53 -4.28
C VAL A 162 -21.91 -7.71 -3.80
N LEU A 163 -21.02 -8.22 -4.64
CA LEU A 163 -20.08 -9.29 -4.26
C LEU A 163 -19.23 -8.88 -3.03
N ARG A 164 -18.72 -7.64 -3.03
CA ARG A 164 -17.97 -7.14 -1.86
C ARG A 164 -18.85 -7.02 -0.61
N GLN A 165 -20.06 -6.48 -0.77
CA GLN A 165 -21.00 -6.34 0.34
C GLN A 165 -21.42 -7.70 0.93
N GLU A 166 -21.57 -8.73 0.11
CA GLU A 166 -21.87 -10.09 0.57
C GLU A 166 -20.71 -10.65 1.39
N ALA A 167 -19.47 -10.48 0.94
CA ALA A 167 -18.29 -10.89 1.71
C ALA A 167 -18.19 -10.17 3.07
N VAL A 168 -18.43 -8.87 3.09
CA VAL A 168 -18.47 -8.09 4.35
C VAL A 168 -19.59 -8.57 5.26
N GLY A 169 -20.78 -8.84 4.70
CA GLY A 169 -21.93 -9.32 5.44
C GLY A 169 -21.72 -10.71 6.04
N ASP A 170 -21.07 -11.60 5.31
CA ASP A 170 -20.74 -12.95 5.79
C ASP A 170 -19.73 -12.89 6.95
N LEU A 171 -18.66 -12.09 6.81
CA LEU A 171 -17.71 -11.86 7.89
C LEU A 171 -18.32 -11.16 9.11
N LEU A 172 -19.32 -10.32 8.90
CA LEU A 172 -20.07 -9.67 9.98
C LEU A 172 -20.96 -10.67 10.73
N ALA A 173 -21.57 -11.60 10.00
CA ALA A 173 -22.44 -12.65 10.58
C ALA A 173 -21.66 -13.70 11.40
N HIS A 174 -20.34 -13.83 11.16
CA HIS A 174 -19.47 -14.79 11.84
C HIS A 174 -18.34 -14.08 12.60
N PRO A 175 -18.64 -13.35 13.69
CA PRO A 175 -17.64 -12.51 14.36
C PRO A 175 -16.48 -13.29 14.97
N MET A 176 -16.70 -14.53 15.44
CA MET A 176 -15.63 -15.36 16.02
C MET A 176 -14.60 -15.75 14.94
N SER A 177 -15.07 -16.33 13.83
CA SER A 177 -14.21 -16.72 12.70
C SER A 177 -13.50 -15.50 12.08
N ARG A 178 -14.19 -14.35 12.01
CA ARG A 178 -13.58 -13.08 11.58
C ARG A 178 -12.44 -12.65 12.49
N GLU A 179 -12.62 -12.64 13.81
CA GLU A 179 -11.53 -12.24 14.74
C GLU A 179 -10.39 -13.26 14.73
N GLU A 180 -10.67 -14.55 14.59
CA GLU A 180 -9.65 -15.57 14.39
C GLU A 180 -8.82 -15.31 13.12
N LEU A 181 -9.47 -15.02 11.99
CA LEU A 181 -8.78 -14.60 10.77
C LEU A 181 -7.89 -13.36 11.00
N ARG A 182 -8.40 -12.37 11.74
CA ARG A 182 -7.65 -11.16 12.05
C ARG A 182 -6.42 -11.42 12.93
N GLU A 183 -6.51 -12.40 13.84
CA GLU A 183 -5.36 -12.84 14.64
C GLU A 183 -4.30 -13.51 13.76
N TYR A 184 -4.68 -14.39 12.84
CA TYR A 184 -3.75 -15.02 11.89
C TYR A 184 -3.16 -14.05 10.88
N LEU A 185 -3.87 -12.99 10.50
CA LEU A 185 -3.36 -11.94 9.63
C LEU A 185 -2.30 -11.06 10.31
N SER A 186 -2.39 -10.87 11.63
CA SER A 186 -1.54 -9.94 12.36
C SER A 186 -0.04 -10.21 12.26
N PRO A 187 0.47 -11.47 12.31
CA PRO A 187 1.90 -11.76 12.17
C PRO A 187 2.39 -11.81 10.73
N ILE A 188 1.52 -11.64 9.72
CA ILE A 188 1.92 -11.65 8.31
C ILE A 188 2.65 -10.37 7.97
N TYR A 189 3.90 -10.52 7.55
CA TYR A 189 4.71 -9.41 7.04
C TYR A 189 4.25 -8.95 5.65
N ASP A 190 4.79 -7.83 5.20
CA ASP A 190 4.56 -7.30 3.86
C ASP A 190 5.22 -8.21 2.81
N LEU A 191 4.49 -9.23 2.36
CA LEU A 191 4.96 -10.20 1.38
C LEU A 191 5.36 -9.56 0.05
N GLU A 192 4.64 -8.52 -0.39
CA GLU A 192 4.97 -7.80 -1.62
C GLU A 192 6.32 -7.12 -1.52
N ARG A 193 6.60 -6.48 -0.38
CA ARG A 193 7.89 -5.84 -0.12
C ARG A 193 9.03 -6.86 0.03
N LEU A 194 8.76 -8.00 0.66
CA LEU A 194 9.73 -9.08 0.78
C LEU A 194 10.07 -9.69 -0.59
N LEU A 195 9.06 -9.89 -1.45
CA LEU A 195 9.28 -10.31 -2.83
C LEU A 195 10.13 -9.31 -3.62
N GLY A 196 9.89 -8.01 -3.45
CA GLY A 196 10.74 -6.99 -4.04
C GLY A 196 12.20 -7.15 -3.61
N LYS A 197 12.48 -7.31 -2.32
CA LYS A 197 13.84 -7.55 -1.81
C LYS A 197 14.47 -8.83 -2.36
N ILE A 198 13.70 -9.91 -2.50
CA ILE A 198 14.16 -11.17 -3.08
C ILE A 198 14.55 -10.96 -4.54
N SER A 199 13.70 -10.31 -5.31
CA SER A 199 13.93 -10.01 -6.73
C SER A 199 15.17 -9.14 -6.95
N TYR A 200 15.35 -8.10 -6.14
CA TYR A 200 16.55 -7.24 -6.18
C TYR A 200 17.79 -7.87 -5.55
N LYS A 201 17.70 -9.11 -5.05
CA LYS A 201 18.78 -9.82 -4.35
C LYS A 201 19.33 -9.08 -3.12
N THR A 202 18.49 -8.23 -2.52
CA THR A 202 18.80 -7.44 -1.32
C THR A 202 18.21 -8.03 -0.04
N ALA A 203 17.43 -9.10 -0.15
CA ALA A 203 16.89 -9.82 1.00
C ALA A 203 18.03 -10.39 1.86
N ASN A 204 17.92 -10.23 3.16
CA ASN A 204 18.83 -10.77 4.15
C ASN A 204 18.24 -12.04 4.82
N PRO A 205 19.02 -12.78 5.62
CA PRO A 205 18.53 -14.00 6.27
C PRO A 205 17.32 -13.78 7.20
N ARG A 206 17.22 -12.64 7.86
CA ARG A 206 16.05 -12.29 8.71
C ARG A 206 14.80 -12.01 7.88
N ASP A 207 14.95 -11.46 6.67
CA ASP A 207 13.83 -11.29 5.75
C ASP A 207 13.24 -12.66 5.35
N LEU A 208 14.07 -13.70 5.18
CA LEU A 208 13.61 -15.07 4.88
C LEU A 208 12.86 -15.67 6.07
N ILE A 209 13.33 -15.46 7.29
CA ILE A 209 12.60 -15.90 8.50
C ILE A 209 11.26 -15.17 8.64
N ALA A 210 11.21 -13.86 8.38
CA ALA A 210 9.96 -13.10 8.37
C ALA A 210 8.99 -13.64 7.31
N PHE A 211 9.52 -14.02 6.13
CA PHE A 211 8.76 -14.67 5.07
C PHE A 211 8.20 -16.02 5.52
N ARG A 212 9.05 -16.90 6.08
CA ARG A 212 8.63 -18.20 6.64
C ARG A 212 7.52 -18.05 7.68
N ASN A 213 7.69 -17.14 8.63
CA ASN A 213 6.69 -16.90 9.69
C ASN A 213 5.35 -16.43 9.13
N SER A 214 5.37 -15.67 8.02
CA SER A 214 4.17 -15.27 7.31
C SER A 214 3.48 -16.47 6.63
N LEU A 215 4.27 -17.34 5.99
CA LEU A 215 3.74 -18.54 5.33
C LEU A 215 3.07 -19.51 6.31
N GLN A 216 3.57 -19.58 7.53
CA GLN A 216 3.00 -20.43 8.58
C GLN A 216 1.54 -20.11 8.89
N MET A 217 1.12 -18.88 8.63
CA MET A 217 -0.26 -18.43 8.89
C MET A 217 -1.24 -18.78 7.76
N LEU A 218 -0.78 -19.19 6.60
CA LEU A 218 -1.64 -19.44 5.43
C LEU A 218 -2.57 -20.66 5.61
N PRO A 219 -2.10 -21.84 6.06
CA PRO A 219 -2.96 -22.99 6.26
C PRO A 219 -4.12 -22.74 7.25
N PRO A 220 -3.92 -22.17 8.46
CA PRO A 220 -5.01 -21.87 9.37
C PRO A 220 -5.98 -20.83 8.79
N ILE A 221 -5.52 -19.79 8.10
CA ILE A 221 -6.39 -18.82 7.41
C ILE A 221 -7.28 -19.55 6.40
N LYS A 222 -6.72 -20.42 5.58
CA LYS A 222 -7.45 -21.17 4.57
C LYS A 222 -8.49 -22.12 5.17
N THR A 223 -8.18 -22.71 6.32
CA THR A 223 -9.09 -23.57 7.05
C THR A 223 -10.29 -22.78 7.56
N VAL A 224 -10.09 -21.63 8.18
CA VAL A 224 -11.20 -20.79 8.68
C VAL A 224 -12.02 -20.23 7.50
N LEU A 225 -11.38 -19.85 6.39
CA LEU A 225 -12.08 -19.38 5.19
C LEU A 225 -13.01 -20.43 4.58
N ALA A 226 -12.77 -21.73 4.79
CA ALA A 226 -13.64 -22.80 4.32
C ALA A 226 -15.03 -22.80 4.99
N GLU A 227 -15.19 -22.09 6.10
CA GLU A 227 -16.48 -21.94 6.79
C GLU A 227 -17.43 -20.96 6.10
N PHE A 228 -16.91 -20.10 5.22
CA PHE A 228 -17.68 -19.05 4.55
C PHE A 228 -18.21 -19.52 3.18
N GLU A 229 -19.43 -19.12 2.85
CA GLU A 229 -20.13 -19.59 1.66
C GLU A 229 -20.19 -18.56 0.53
N THR A 230 -19.87 -17.29 0.79
CA THR A 230 -19.96 -16.23 -0.21
C THR A 230 -18.94 -16.41 -1.34
N PRO A 231 -19.33 -16.20 -2.60
CA PRO A 231 -18.47 -16.49 -3.77
C PRO A 231 -17.12 -15.79 -3.71
N LEU A 232 -17.09 -14.55 -3.20
CA LEU A 232 -15.84 -13.79 -3.14
C LEU A 232 -14.88 -14.36 -2.09
N LEU A 233 -15.36 -14.77 -0.91
CA LEU A 233 -14.51 -15.38 0.11
C LEU A 233 -14.03 -16.77 -0.32
N GLN A 234 -14.86 -17.57 -0.99
CA GLN A 234 -14.46 -18.83 -1.59
C GLN A 234 -13.37 -18.64 -2.63
N LYS A 235 -13.52 -17.65 -3.51
CA LYS A 235 -12.49 -17.30 -4.50
C LYS A 235 -11.18 -16.90 -3.84
N LEU A 236 -11.21 -16.11 -2.75
CA LEU A 236 -10.01 -15.77 -2.00
C LEU A 236 -9.35 -17.01 -1.38
N GLN A 237 -10.13 -17.93 -0.84
CA GLN A 237 -9.64 -19.20 -0.31
C GLN A 237 -8.91 -20.02 -1.38
N GLU A 238 -9.48 -20.13 -2.58
CA GLU A 238 -8.85 -20.84 -3.71
C GLU A 238 -7.57 -20.17 -4.18
N GLN A 239 -7.49 -18.85 -4.12
CA GLN A 239 -6.32 -18.07 -4.53
C GLN A 239 -5.17 -18.10 -3.51
N ILE A 240 -5.43 -18.45 -2.26
CA ILE A 240 -4.40 -18.63 -1.24
C ILE A 240 -3.74 -19.98 -1.46
N ASP A 241 -2.50 -19.98 -1.87
CA ASP A 241 -1.63 -21.17 -1.90
C ASP A 241 -0.99 -21.34 -0.51
N ASP A 242 -1.00 -22.53 0.02
CA ASP A 242 -0.43 -22.84 1.34
C ASP A 242 1.08 -22.64 1.40
N LEU A 243 1.77 -22.70 0.25
CA LEU A 243 3.21 -22.47 0.09
C LEU A 243 4.06 -23.31 1.08
N THR A 244 3.58 -24.50 1.43
CA THR A 244 4.22 -25.40 2.41
C THR A 244 5.59 -25.88 1.96
N ASP A 245 5.80 -26.00 0.66
CA ASP A 245 7.08 -26.30 0.05
C ASP A 245 8.13 -25.20 0.31
N LEU A 246 7.74 -23.94 0.16
CA LEU A 246 8.60 -22.78 0.42
C LEU A 246 8.83 -22.58 1.93
N TYR A 247 7.79 -22.79 2.73
CA TYR A 247 7.94 -22.82 4.18
C TYR A 247 8.98 -23.88 4.60
N GLY A 248 8.82 -25.12 4.13
CA GLY A 248 9.71 -26.22 4.46
C GLY A 248 11.15 -25.99 4.01
N LEU A 249 11.34 -25.37 2.84
CA LEU A 249 12.67 -25.03 2.34
C LEU A 249 13.39 -24.03 3.28
N ILE A 250 12.72 -22.96 3.67
CA ILE A 250 13.33 -21.96 4.55
C ILE A 250 13.56 -22.54 5.94
N ASP A 251 12.57 -23.27 6.45
CA ASP A 251 12.64 -23.88 7.78
C ASP A 251 13.76 -24.89 7.90
N ALA A 252 14.01 -25.68 6.87
CA ALA A 252 15.12 -26.63 6.84
C ALA A 252 16.49 -25.94 6.69
N ALA A 253 16.55 -24.83 5.94
CA ALA A 253 17.80 -24.21 5.54
C ALA A 253 18.33 -23.16 6.51
N ILE A 254 17.46 -22.29 7.04
CA ILE A 254 17.87 -21.08 7.76
C ILE A 254 17.69 -21.27 9.27
N VAL A 255 18.67 -20.83 10.06
CA VAL A 255 18.59 -20.86 11.53
C VAL A 255 17.50 -19.91 12.04
N GLU A 256 16.97 -20.17 13.26
CA GLU A 256 15.87 -19.37 13.84
C GLU A 256 16.24 -17.91 14.05
N GLU A 257 17.45 -17.63 14.50
CA GLU A 257 17.96 -16.29 14.77
C GLU A 257 19.21 -16.00 13.93
N PRO A 258 19.03 -15.76 12.61
CA PRO A 258 20.17 -15.52 11.75
C PRO A 258 20.77 -14.12 11.97
N PRO A 259 22.07 -13.95 11.63
CA PRO A 259 22.68 -12.63 11.61
C PRO A 259 21.99 -11.71 10.59
N LEU A 260 22.20 -10.41 10.74
CA LEU A 260 21.66 -9.43 9.78
C LEU A 260 22.40 -9.52 8.43
N SER A 261 23.71 -9.70 8.48
CA SER A 261 24.57 -9.79 7.30
C SER A 261 24.65 -11.22 6.79
N SER A 262 24.43 -11.40 5.50
CA SER A 262 24.58 -12.70 4.83
C SER A 262 26.03 -13.18 4.68
N LYS A 263 27.02 -12.38 5.08
CA LYS A 263 28.45 -12.68 4.96
C LYS A 263 29.13 -13.04 6.28
N GLU A 264 28.42 -13.01 7.39
CA GLU A 264 28.99 -13.25 8.72
C GLU A 264 29.01 -14.72 9.13
N GLY A 265 28.39 -15.60 8.33
CA GLY A 265 28.24 -17.02 8.66
C GLY A 265 27.20 -17.28 9.75
N GLY A 266 26.95 -18.54 10.06
CA GLY A 266 25.93 -18.94 11.04
C GLY A 266 24.49 -18.75 10.52
N ILE A 267 24.28 -18.89 9.24
CA ILE A 267 22.99 -18.70 8.56
C ILE A 267 22.26 -20.01 8.35
N ILE A 268 23.00 -21.04 7.97
CA ILE A 268 22.47 -22.33 7.54
C ILE A 268 22.33 -23.27 8.73
N LYS A 269 21.17 -23.93 8.85
CA LYS A 269 20.92 -24.96 9.87
C LYS A 269 21.86 -26.16 9.70
N GLU A 270 22.22 -26.77 10.81
CA GLU A 270 22.90 -28.06 10.83
C GLU A 270 21.98 -29.14 10.23
N GLY A 271 22.55 -30.01 9.40
CA GLY A 271 21.81 -31.04 8.68
C GLY A 271 21.28 -30.62 7.30
N PHE A 272 21.33 -29.32 6.93
CA PHE A 272 20.90 -28.88 5.59
C PHE A 272 21.90 -29.19 4.49
N SER A 273 23.20 -29.09 4.78
CA SER A 273 24.30 -29.40 3.84
C SER A 273 25.43 -30.16 4.55
N GLU A 274 25.75 -31.35 4.04
CA GLU A 274 26.83 -32.19 4.56
C GLU A 274 28.19 -31.49 4.47
N ASP A 275 28.43 -30.75 3.40
CA ASP A 275 29.66 -29.97 3.20
C ASP A 275 29.81 -28.86 4.24
N ALA A 276 28.72 -28.13 4.49
CA ALA A 276 28.70 -27.07 5.52
C ALA A 276 28.93 -27.66 6.92
N ASP A 277 28.30 -28.78 7.22
CA ASP A 277 28.49 -29.48 8.51
C ASP A 277 29.90 -30.04 8.70
N THR A 278 30.53 -30.51 7.63
CA THR A 278 31.93 -30.97 7.65
C THR A 278 32.87 -29.79 7.94
N LEU A 279 32.68 -28.65 7.27
CA LEU A 279 33.47 -27.44 7.53
C LEU A 279 33.23 -26.89 8.94
N ARG A 280 31.99 -26.96 9.45
CA ARG A 280 31.64 -26.54 10.81
C ARG A 280 32.33 -27.42 11.87
N ARG A 281 32.37 -28.73 11.65
CA ARG A 281 33.12 -29.67 12.50
C ARG A 281 34.62 -29.37 12.49
N ALA A 282 35.22 -29.18 11.30
CA ALA A 282 36.62 -28.81 11.19
C ALA A 282 36.99 -27.54 11.96
N LYS A 283 36.13 -26.51 11.90
CA LYS A 283 36.29 -25.28 12.70
C LYS A 283 36.17 -25.53 14.20
N THR A 284 35.23 -26.36 14.63
CA THR A 284 35.00 -26.68 16.06
C THR A 284 36.12 -27.53 16.63
N ASP A 285 36.57 -28.56 15.89
CA ASP A 285 37.67 -29.43 16.29
C ASP A 285 39.00 -28.67 16.34
N GLY A 286 39.21 -27.74 15.40
CA GLY A 286 40.33 -26.82 15.43
C GLY A 286 40.40 -25.95 16.68
N LYS A 287 39.25 -25.43 17.14
CA LYS A 287 39.17 -24.65 18.40
C LYS A 287 39.45 -25.49 19.65
N LYS A 288 38.96 -26.73 19.68
CA LYS A 288 39.30 -27.70 20.76
C LYS A 288 40.76 -27.97 20.80
N TRP A 289 41.36 -28.23 19.63
CA TRP A 289 42.78 -28.48 19.50
C TRP A 289 43.63 -27.27 19.99
N LEU A 290 43.22 -26.02 19.70
CA LEU A 290 43.90 -24.84 20.24
C LEU A 290 43.87 -24.78 21.77
N ALA A 291 42.74 -25.14 22.40
CA ALA A 291 42.62 -25.22 23.85
C ALA A 291 43.51 -26.36 24.43
N GLU A 292 43.58 -27.50 23.78
CA GLU A 292 44.47 -28.59 24.18
C GLU A 292 45.94 -28.20 24.00
N LEU A 293 46.30 -27.52 22.92
CA LEU A 293 47.64 -27.02 22.69
C LEU A 293 48.00 -25.98 23.77
N GLU A 294 47.11 -25.08 24.16
CA GLU A 294 47.34 -24.11 25.22
C GLU A 294 47.69 -24.83 26.55
N ASN A 295 46.94 -25.86 26.90
CA ASN A 295 47.20 -26.63 28.12
C ASN A 295 48.52 -27.42 28.02
N THR A 296 48.78 -28.09 26.91
CA THR A 296 50.02 -28.83 26.67
C THR A 296 51.24 -27.91 26.74
N GLU A 297 51.17 -26.73 26.15
CA GLU A 297 52.25 -25.76 26.17
C GLU A 297 52.44 -25.14 27.56
N ARG A 298 51.36 -24.94 28.35
CA ARG A 298 51.47 -24.52 29.77
C ARG A 298 52.23 -25.58 30.61
N GLU A 299 51.92 -26.86 30.40
CA GLU A 299 52.59 -27.95 31.10
C GLU A 299 54.04 -28.09 30.65
N ARG A 300 54.32 -28.03 29.33
CA ARG A 300 55.68 -28.15 28.78
C ARG A 300 56.61 -27.03 29.24
N THR A 301 56.08 -25.78 29.25
CA THR A 301 56.90 -24.59 29.54
C THR A 301 56.90 -24.19 30.99
N GLY A 302 55.95 -24.68 31.80
CA GLY A 302 55.73 -24.24 33.18
C GLY A 302 55.14 -22.82 33.29
N ILE A 303 54.80 -22.18 32.18
CA ILE A 303 54.25 -20.80 32.13
C ILE A 303 52.75 -20.84 32.43
N LYS A 304 52.37 -20.62 33.68
CA LYS A 304 50.98 -20.78 34.16
C LYS A 304 49.98 -19.84 33.50
N ASN A 305 50.39 -18.67 33.02
CA ASN A 305 49.55 -17.67 32.40
C ASN A 305 49.70 -17.56 30.90
N LEU A 306 50.31 -18.55 30.24
CA LEU A 306 50.33 -18.68 28.79
C LEU A 306 48.92 -18.83 28.26
N ARG A 307 48.56 -18.02 27.26
CA ARG A 307 47.26 -18.06 26.58
C ARG A 307 47.42 -18.00 25.07
N ILE A 308 46.64 -18.77 24.36
CA ILE A 308 46.48 -18.60 22.93
C ILE A 308 45.35 -17.62 22.68
N LYS A 309 45.65 -16.54 21.94
CA LYS A 309 44.72 -15.49 21.55
C LYS A 309 44.77 -15.26 20.06
N TYR A 310 43.74 -14.59 19.54
CA TYR A 310 43.64 -14.22 18.12
C TYR A 310 43.65 -12.71 17.95
N ASN A 311 44.32 -12.24 16.91
CA ASN A 311 44.29 -10.85 16.46
C ASN A 311 44.25 -10.81 14.93
N LYS A 312 43.41 -9.94 14.37
CA LYS A 312 43.22 -9.83 12.90
C LYS A 312 44.51 -9.55 12.12
N VAL A 313 45.50 -8.90 12.75
CA VAL A 313 46.78 -8.54 12.09
C VAL A 313 47.83 -9.66 12.20
N PHE A 314 47.87 -10.38 13.33
CA PHE A 314 48.92 -11.31 13.65
C PHE A 314 48.46 -12.80 13.62
N GLY A 315 47.14 -13.03 13.48
CA GLY A 315 46.55 -14.37 13.57
C GLY A 315 46.49 -14.88 15.01
N TYR A 316 46.62 -16.20 15.16
CA TYR A 316 46.75 -16.83 16.49
C TYR A 316 48.16 -16.65 17.04
N TYR A 317 48.26 -16.33 18.32
CA TYR A 317 49.51 -16.11 19.00
C TYR A 317 49.47 -16.58 20.46
N LEU A 318 50.63 -16.97 20.97
CA LEU A 318 50.89 -17.29 22.36
C LEU A 318 51.25 -16.01 23.08
N GLU A 319 50.49 -15.65 24.10
CA GLU A 319 50.76 -14.46 24.95
C GLU A 319 51.41 -14.92 26.24
N VAL A 320 52.59 -14.40 26.53
CA VAL A 320 53.38 -14.68 27.72
C VAL A 320 53.66 -13.34 28.42
N THR A 321 53.34 -13.24 29.70
CA THR A 321 53.65 -12.01 30.50
C THR A 321 55.15 -11.91 30.72
N ASN A 322 55.63 -10.68 30.89
CA ASN A 322 57.07 -10.40 31.08
C ASN A 322 57.68 -11.12 32.29
N SER A 323 56.88 -11.52 33.28
CA SER A 323 57.32 -12.30 34.45
C SER A 323 57.83 -13.69 34.12
N PHE A 324 57.48 -14.24 32.95
CA PHE A 324 57.85 -15.60 32.51
C PHE A 324 58.70 -15.59 31.23
N LYS A 325 59.22 -14.44 30.83
CA LYS A 325 59.99 -14.27 29.60
C LYS A 325 61.21 -15.22 29.48
N ASP A 326 61.87 -15.46 30.61
CA ASP A 326 63.08 -16.34 30.66
C ASP A 326 62.74 -17.83 30.56
N GLN A 327 61.46 -18.19 30.63
CA GLN A 327 60.97 -19.57 30.53
C GLN A 327 60.46 -19.90 29.11
N VAL A 328 60.55 -18.95 28.18
CA VAL A 328 60.05 -19.12 26.79
C VAL A 328 61.02 -20.04 26.06
N PRO A 329 60.54 -21.17 25.43
CA PRO A 329 61.35 -22.07 24.66
C PRO A 329 61.93 -21.44 23.40
N ASP A 330 63.08 -21.98 22.92
CA ASP A 330 63.74 -21.51 21.69
C ASP A 330 62.93 -21.71 20.40
N ASP A 331 61.97 -22.63 20.41
CA ASP A 331 61.07 -22.91 19.28
C ASP A 331 59.93 -21.88 19.14
N TYR A 332 59.80 -20.93 20.10
CA TYR A 332 58.84 -19.80 19.99
C TYR A 332 59.45 -18.66 19.19
N ILE A 333 58.77 -18.24 18.15
CA ILE A 333 59.16 -17.10 17.32
C ILE A 333 58.43 -15.85 17.82
N ARG A 334 59.19 -14.88 18.29
CA ARG A 334 58.62 -13.61 18.80
C ARG A 334 58.01 -12.82 17.65
N LYS A 335 56.76 -12.40 17.82
CA LYS A 335 55.97 -11.59 16.87
C LYS A 335 55.91 -10.15 17.27
N GLN A 336 55.66 -9.86 18.59
CA GLN A 336 55.48 -8.53 19.11
C GLN A 336 55.82 -8.44 20.59
N THR A 337 56.42 -7.33 20.97
CA THR A 337 56.65 -6.97 22.38
C THR A 337 55.62 -5.90 22.82
N LEU A 338 54.94 -6.14 23.90
CA LEU A 338 54.01 -5.23 24.57
C LEU A 338 54.59 -4.76 25.89
N THR A 339 53.99 -3.73 26.53
CA THR A 339 54.44 -3.18 27.80
C THR A 339 54.50 -4.25 28.93
N ASN A 340 53.51 -5.18 28.95
CA ASN A 340 53.35 -6.16 30.02
C ASN A 340 53.44 -7.63 29.57
N ALA A 341 53.61 -7.90 28.28
CA ALA A 341 53.63 -9.24 27.70
C ALA A 341 54.37 -9.26 26.38
N GLU A 342 54.79 -10.47 25.97
CA GLU A 342 55.30 -10.72 24.63
C GLU A 342 54.39 -11.71 23.88
N ARG A 343 54.31 -11.55 22.58
CA ARG A 343 53.52 -12.40 21.68
C ARG A 343 54.40 -13.25 20.82
N TYR A 344 54.13 -14.54 20.80
CA TYR A 344 54.92 -15.54 20.09
C TYR A 344 54.05 -16.35 19.14
N THR A 345 54.68 -16.97 18.17
CA THR A 345 54.10 -18.03 17.33
C THR A 345 55.02 -19.26 17.38
N MET A 346 54.47 -20.39 16.94
CA MET A 346 55.22 -21.62 16.75
C MET A 346 54.74 -22.34 15.46
N PRO A 347 55.58 -23.17 14.80
CA PRO A 347 55.21 -23.80 13.51
C PRO A 347 53.88 -24.55 13.59
N LYS A 348 53.67 -25.34 14.65
CA LYS A 348 52.45 -26.11 14.87
C LYS A 348 51.19 -25.25 15.03
N LEU A 349 51.30 -24.10 15.71
CA LEU A 349 50.19 -23.14 15.84
C LEU A 349 49.84 -22.50 14.48
N LYS A 350 50.86 -22.20 13.67
CA LYS A 350 50.67 -21.60 12.36
C LYS A 350 50.01 -22.57 11.35
N GLU A 351 50.42 -23.84 11.34
CA GLU A 351 49.79 -24.85 10.49
C GLU A 351 48.30 -25.04 10.81
N MET A 352 47.98 -25.08 12.08
CA MET A 352 46.58 -25.21 12.50
C MET A 352 45.78 -23.93 12.25
N GLU A 353 46.39 -22.76 12.41
CA GLU A 353 45.79 -21.47 12.03
C GLU A 353 45.32 -21.48 10.59
N ASP A 354 46.17 -21.88 9.66
CA ASP A 354 45.84 -21.94 8.23
C ASP A 354 44.66 -22.90 7.99
N THR A 355 44.62 -24.02 8.71
CA THR A 355 43.52 -24.98 8.62
C THR A 355 42.18 -24.40 9.15
N ILE A 356 42.19 -23.76 10.30
CA ILE A 356 41.00 -23.20 10.94
C ILE A 356 40.45 -22.03 10.13
N LEU A 357 41.31 -21.10 9.73
CA LEU A 357 40.91 -19.90 8.98
C LEU A 357 40.37 -20.25 7.59
N ASN A 358 41.04 -21.19 6.89
CA ASN A 358 40.56 -21.69 5.61
C ASN A 358 39.21 -22.42 5.70
N ALA A 359 38.98 -23.19 6.78
CA ALA A 359 37.70 -23.85 7.00
C ALA A 359 36.60 -22.82 7.32
N GLU A 360 36.92 -21.78 8.08
CA GLU A 360 35.98 -20.70 8.40
C GLU A 360 35.57 -19.87 7.16
N ASP A 361 36.54 -19.43 6.37
CA ASP A 361 36.29 -18.68 5.12
C ASP A 361 35.50 -19.51 4.10
N LYS A 362 35.83 -20.77 3.96
CA LYS A 362 35.10 -21.71 3.08
C LYS A 362 33.67 -21.93 3.59
N LEU A 363 33.50 -22.09 4.91
CA LEU A 363 32.18 -22.25 5.51
C LEU A 363 31.31 -21.03 5.25
N TYR A 364 31.81 -19.80 5.47
CA TYR A 364 31.06 -18.57 5.25
C TYR A 364 30.70 -18.37 3.78
N SER A 365 31.61 -18.69 2.88
CA SER A 365 31.35 -18.64 1.43
C SER A 365 30.26 -19.63 1.02
N LEU A 366 30.32 -20.87 1.52
CA LEU A 366 29.34 -21.91 1.24
C LEU A 366 27.97 -21.57 1.83
N GLU A 367 27.92 -21.10 3.09
CA GLU A 367 26.66 -20.68 3.71
C GLU A 367 26.01 -19.52 2.94
N TYR A 368 26.81 -18.59 2.41
CA TYR A 368 26.31 -17.52 1.55
C TYR A 368 25.76 -18.06 0.22
N GLU A 369 26.44 -19.00 -0.43
CA GLU A 369 25.96 -19.63 -1.67
C GLU A 369 24.64 -20.39 -1.44
N LEU A 370 24.54 -21.15 -0.36
CA LEU A 370 23.32 -21.88 0.00
C LEU A 370 22.17 -20.92 0.32
N PHE A 371 22.44 -19.84 1.04
CA PHE A 371 21.47 -18.78 1.27
C PHE A 371 20.99 -18.17 -0.05
N CYS A 372 21.88 -17.89 -1.00
CA CYS A 372 21.51 -17.37 -2.31
C CYS A 372 20.63 -18.38 -3.09
N GLN A 373 20.92 -19.67 -3.02
CA GLN A 373 20.10 -20.71 -3.66
C GLN A 373 18.68 -20.75 -3.06
N VAL A 374 18.54 -20.69 -1.74
CA VAL A 374 17.22 -20.61 -1.07
C VAL A 374 16.48 -19.36 -1.50
N ARG A 375 17.14 -18.20 -1.48
CA ARG A 375 16.53 -16.92 -1.92
C ARG A 375 16.07 -16.99 -3.37
N ASP A 376 16.89 -17.50 -4.27
CA ASP A 376 16.60 -17.57 -5.70
C ASP A 376 15.46 -18.57 -5.98
N ALA A 377 15.37 -19.68 -5.23
CA ALA A 377 14.23 -20.61 -5.29
C ALA A 377 12.89 -19.94 -4.87
N LEU A 378 12.91 -19.02 -3.90
CA LEU A 378 11.73 -18.19 -3.59
C LEU A 378 11.39 -17.25 -4.76
N GLY A 379 12.40 -16.70 -5.42
CA GLY A 379 12.24 -15.85 -6.62
C GLY A 379 11.56 -16.59 -7.77
N ASP A 380 11.86 -17.86 -7.98
CA ASP A 380 11.25 -18.70 -9.02
C ASP A 380 9.74 -18.95 -8.79
N ASN A 381 9.28 -18.82 -7.54
CA ASN A 381 7.87 -19.00 -7.15
C ASN A 381 7.11 -17.68 -6.94
N MET A 382 7.64 -16.57 -7.43
CA MET A 382 7.13 -15.22 -7.18
C MET A 382 5.65 -15.05 -7.53
N GLN A 383 5.19 -15.64 -8.64
CA GLN A 383 3.80 -15.54 -9.08
C GLN A 383 2.83 -16.16 -8.06
N ARG A 384 3.14 -17.33 -7.51
CA ARG A 384 2.33 -18.01 -6.50
C ARG A 384 2.21 -17.14 -5.23
N VAL A 385 3.34 -16.58 -4.80
CA VAL A 385 3.38 -15.71 -3.61
C VAL A 385 2.63 -14.41 -3.84
N GLN A 386 2.75 -13.79 -5.01
CA GLN A 386 2.02 -12.56 -5.34
C GLN A 386 0.50 -12.78 -5.36
N GLN A 387 0.04 -13.89 -5.95
CA GLN A 387 -1.38 -14.23 -5.97
C GLN A 387 -1.92 -14.42 -4.55
N THR A 388 -1.18 -15.14 -3.71
CA THR A 388 -1.51 -15.33 -2.30
C THR A 388 -1.51 -13.99 -1.54
N ALA A 389 -0.51 -13.15 -1.74
CA ALA A 389 -0.43 -11.82 -1.11
C ALA A 389 -1.63 -10.93 -1.48
N LYS A 390 -2.06 -10.93 -2.75
CA LYS A 390 -3.27 -10.22 -3.20
C LYS A 390 -4.54 -10.76 -2.52
N ALA A 391 -4.67 -12.07 -2.40
CA ALA A 391 -5.82 -12.69 -1.72
C ALA A 391 -5.84 -12.35 -0.22
N ILE A 392 -4.70 -12.39 0.45
CA ILE A 392 -4.56 -12.00 1.86
C ILE A 392 -4.90 -10.51 2.06
N ALA A 393 -4.44 -9.63 1.18
CA ALA A 393 -4.78 -8.21 1.22
C ALA A 393 -6.30 -7.99 1.08
N GLY A 394 -6.95 -8.69 0.14
CA GLY A 394 -8.41 -8.63 -0.04
C GLY A 394 -9.17 -9.10 1.19
N LEU A 395 -8.78 -10.24 1.76
CA LEU A 395 -9.37 -10.77 2.99
C LEU A 395 -9.25 -9.77 4.15
N ASP A 396 -8.08 -9.18 4.32
CA ASP A 396 -7.81 -8.21 5.38
C ASP A 396 -8.67 -6.94 5.23
N VAL A 397 -8.89 -6.47 4.01
CA VAL A 397 -9.79 -5.33 3.74
C VAL A 397 -11.22 -5.68 4.12
N PHE A 398 -11.76 -6.83 3.69
CA PHE A 398 -13.13 -7.21 4.02
C PHE A 398 -13.33 -7.48 5.52
N ALA A 399 -12.35 -8.08 6.17
CA ALA A 399 -12.36 -8.25 7.62
C ALA A 399 -12.32 -6.90 8.37
N SER A 400 -11.56 -5.94 7.88
CA SER A 400 -11.53 -4.57 8.40
C SER A 400 -12.88 -3.86 8.25
N LEU A 401 -13.48 -3.93 7.06
CA LEU A 401 -14.80 -3.32 6.79
C LEU A 401 -15.91 -3.96 7.65
N ALA A 402 -15.89 -5.28 7.82
CA ALA A 402 -16.84 -5.98 8.68
C ALA A 402 -16.66 -5.60 10.16
N TYR A 403 -15.42 -5.52 10.63
CA TYR A 403 -15.11 -5.07 11.99
C TYR A 403 -15.62 -3.64 12.26
N VAL A 404 -15.41 -2.73 11.33
CA VAL A 404 -15.88 -1.35 11.45
C VAL A 404 -17.40 -1.28 11.40
N ALA A 405 -18.04 -2.06 10.53
CA ALA A 405 -19.49 -2.12 10.42
C ALA A 405 -20.15 -2.59 11.72
N GLU A 406 -19.60 -3.61 12.37
CA GLU A 406 -20.09 -4.07 13.67
C GLU A 406 -19.92 -2.98 14.74
N ARG A 407 -18.73 -2.43 14.86
CA ARG A 407 -18.38 -1.48 15.91
C ARG A 407 -19.14 -0.16 15.81
N ASN A 408 -19.40 0.31 14.59
CA ASN A 408 -20.03 1.60 14.32
C ASN A 408 -21.50 1.44 13.91
N HIS A 409 -22.07 0.25 14.01
CA HIS A 409 -23.47 -0.04 13.65
C HIS A 409 -23.82 0.42 12.22
N TYR A 410 -22.99 0.03 11.25
CA TYR A 410 -23.26 0.27 9.85
C TYR A 410 -24.22 -0.79 9.28
N VAL A 411 -25.02 -0.38 8.31
CA VAL A 411 -26.01 -1.27 7.66
C VAL A 411 -25.62 -1.56 6.22
N LYS A 412 -26.07 -2.69 5.69
CA LYS A 412 -25.88 -3.07 4.29
C LYS A 412 -26.75 -2.18 3.39
N PRO A 413 -26.17 -1.32 2.53
CA PRO A 413 -26.96 -0.52 1.61
C PRO A 413 -27.48 -1.35 0.46
N LYS A 414 -28.68 -1.04 -0.02
CA LYS A 414 -29.19 -1.57 -1.27
C LYS A 414 -28.61 -0.79 -2.43
N ILE A 415 -28.02 -1.48 -3.39
CA ILE A 415 -27.44 -0.88 -4.60
C ILE A 415 -28.42 -1.00 -5.76
N THR A 416 -28.63 0.08 -6.47
CA THR A 416 -29.54 0.14 -7.62
C THR A 416 -28.94 0.93 -8.77
N THR A 417 -29.33 0.60 -9.99
CA THR A 417 -29.01 1.37 -11.20
C THR A 417 -30.00 2.52 -11.42
N LYS A 418 -31.09 2.57 -10.64
CA LYS A 418 -32.02 3.70 -10.66
C LYS A 418 -31.38 4.91 -10.02
N GLY A 419 -31.52 6.08 -10.60
CA GLY A 419 -30.91 7.32 -10.12
C GLY A 419 -31.51 7.86 -8.82
N VAL A 420 -31.56 7.05 -7.74
CA VAL A 420 -32.14 7.41 -6.44
C VAL A 420 -31.07 7.28 -5.35
N ILE A 421 -30.99 8.27 -4.50
CA ILE A 421 -30.23 8.23 -3.24
C ILE A 421 -31.24 8.47 -2.12
N ASP A 422 -31.55 7.41 -1.35
CA ASP A 422 -32.48 7.46 -0.21
C ASP A 422 -31.75 6.91 1.02
N ILE A 423 -31.43 7.80 1.95
CA ILE A 423 -30.70 7.51 3.17
C ILE A 423 -31.58 7.90 4.35
N LYS A 424 -31.80 6.96 5.28
CA LYS A 424 -32.52 7.19 6.53
C LYS A 424 -31.52 7.23 7.69
N GLU A 425 -31.67 8.25 8.52
CA GLU A 425 -30.83 8.44 9.70
C GLU A 425 -29.32 8.32 9.39
N GLY A 426 -28.89 8.99 8.29
CA GLY A 426 -27.49 9.01 7.87
C GLY A 426 -26.61 9.75 8.87
N ARG A 427 -25.40 9.23 9.11
CA ARG A 427 -24.40 9.81 10.01
C ARG A 427 -23.09 10.07 9.27
N HIS A 428 -22.35 11.05 9.75
CA HIS A 428 -21.04 11.34 9.17
C HIS A 428 -20.00 10.38 9.76
N PRO A 429 -19.37 9.49 8.96
CA PRO A 429 -18.53 8.40 9.47
C PRO A 429 -17.33 8.88 10.29
N VAL A 430 -16.77 10.05 9.93
CA VAL A 430 -15.59 10.58 10.63
C VAL A 430 -16.01 11.39 11.85
N VAL A 431 -16.99 12.28 11.68
CA VAL A 431 -17.42 13.17 12.77
C VAL A 431 -17.99 12.38 13.94
N GLU A 432 -18.80 11.34 13.69
CA GLU A 432 -19.34 10.49 14.76
C GLU A 432 -18.23 9.79 15.57
N CYS A 433 -17.11 9.45 14.95
CA CYS A 433 -15.97 8.85 15.63
C CYS A 433 -15.10 9.88 16.39
N MET A 434 -15.20 11.16 16.06
CA MET A 434 -14.43 12.24 16.69
C MET A 434 -15.14 12.87 17.89
N ILE A 435 -16.47 12.82 17.92
CA ILE A 435 -17.28 13.33 19.02
C ILE A 435 -17.13 12.42 20.23
N LYS A 436 -16.69 12.96 21.37
CA LYS A 436 -16.44 12.16 22.58
C LYS A 436 -17.59 12.17 23.59
N ASN A 437 -18.35 13.25 23.67
CA ASN A 437 -19.31 13.49 24.76
C ASN A 437 -20.74 13.70 24.30
N ASP A 438 -20.98 13.84 22.99
CA ASP A 438 -22.30 14.09 22.41
C ASP A 438 -22.66 13.00 21.40
N MET A 439 -23.94 12.81 21.16
CA MET A 439 -24.41 11.93 20.09
C MET A 439 -24.46 12.71 18.77
N PHE A 440 -24.01 12.07 17.69
CA PHE A 440 -24.20 12.63 16.36
C PHE A 440 -25.70 12.64 16.01
N ILE A 441 -26.20 13.79 15.55
CA ILE A 441 -27.59 13.89 15.11
C ILE A 441 -27.68 13.41 13.67
N ALA A 442 -28.37 12.29 13.48
CA ALA A 442 -28.55 11.69 12.16
C ALA A 442 -29.55 12.50 11.30
N ASN A 443 -29.44 12.37 9.99
CA ASN A 443 -30.27 13.10 9.04
C ASN A 443 -30.67 12.23 7.84
N ASP A 444 -31.87 12.41 7.36
CA ASP A 444 -32.36 11.80 6.13
C ASP A 444 -31.83 12.56 4.90
N THR A 445 -31.65 11.85 3.81
CA THR A 445 -31.34 12.42 2.49
C THR A 445 -32.14 11.71 1.42
N TYR A 446 -32.81 12.49 0.58
CA TYR A 446 -33.51 11.94 -0.58
C TYR A 446 -33.22 12.76 -1.83
N LEU A 447 -32.64 12.12 -2.83
CA LEU A 447 -32.40 12.68 -4.17
C LEU A 447 -32.87 11.66 -5.23
N ASP A 448 -33.45 12.13 -6.32
CA ASP A 448 -33.80 11.30 -7.47
C ASP A 448 -33.52 12.03 -8.79
N SER A 449 -33.62 11.32 -9.89
CA SER A 449 -33.50 11.91 -11.23
C SER A 449 -34.82 12.56 -11.72
N GLY A 450 -35.84 12.64 -10.87
CA GLY A 450 -37.16 13.16 -11.15
C GLY A 450 -37.40 14.51 -10.55
N LYS A 451 -38.23 14.53 -9.49
CA LYS A 451 -38.70 15.76 -8.81
C LYS A 451 -37.74 16.26 -7.74
N ASN A 452 -36.89 15.39 -7.21
CA ASN A 452 -35.93 15.72 -6.13
C ASN A 452 -34.49 15.67 -6.65
N LEU A 453 -34.24 16.39 -7.76
CA LEU A 453 -32.93 16.38 -8.39
C LEU A 453 -31.93 17.28 -7.64
N ILE A 454 -32.41 18.49 -7.26
CA ILE A 454 -31.59 19.50 -6.57
C ILE A 454 -32.22 19.81 -5.24
N SER A 455 -31.44 19.72 -4.16
CA SER A 455 -31.82 20.20 -2.84
C SER A 455 -31.05 21.50 -2.53
N ILE A 456 -31.78 22.63 -2.45
CA ILE A 456 -31.21 23.89 -1.99
C ILE A 456 -31.28 23.89 -0.46
N ILE A 457 -30.11 24.00 0.19
CA ILE A 457 -29.96 23.91 1.63
C ILE A 457 -29.60 25.28 2.19
N THR A 458 -30.50 25.82 2.99
CA THR A 458 -30.30 27.09 3.72
C THR A 458 -30.14 26.83 5.22
N GLY A 459 -29.75 27.84 5.97
CA GLY A 459 -29.57 27.78 7.41
C GLY A 459 -28.36 28.58 7.89
N PRO A 460 -28.23 28.80 9.20
CA PRO A 460 -27.15 29.60 9.75
C PRO A 460 -25.76 28.99 9.50
N ASN A 461 -24.74 29.81 9.60
CA ASN A 461 -23.36 29.35 9.60
C ASN A 461 -23.13 28.46 10.83
N MET A 462 -22.27 27.45 10.67
CA MET A 462 -21.98 26.46 11.70
C MET A 462 -23.13 25.49 12.08
N ALA A 463 -24.27 25.55 11.36
CA ALA A 463 -25.39 24.62 11.57
C ALA A 463 -25.15 23.20 11.02
N GLY A 464 -23.99 22.95 10.39
CA GLY A 464 -23.62 21.61 9.87
C GLY A 464 -24.00 21.35 8.41
N LYS A 465 -24.36 22.40 7.61
CA LYS A 465 -24.68 22.26 6.17
C LYS A 465 -23.61 21.47 5.41
N SER A 466 -22.37 21.91 5.48
CA SER A 466 -21.22 21.28 4.80
C SER A 466 -20.96 19.86 5.31
N THR A 467 -21.14 19.60 6.61
CA THR A 467 -21.03 18.27 7.23
C THR A 467 -22.10 17.32 6.67
N TYR A 468 -23.35 17.78 6.59
CA TYR A 468 -24.46 17.00 6.03
C TYR A 468 -24.24 16.64 4.56
N MET A 469 -23.79 17.60 3.75
CA MET A 469 -23.52 17.32 2.33
C MET A 469 -22.35 16.36 2.12
N ARG A 470 -21.25 16.54 2.86
CA ARG A 470 -20.11 15.62 2.83
C ARG A 470 -20.51 14.22 3.32
N GLN A 471 -21.32 14.12 4.36
CA GLN A 471 -21.88 12.88 4.86
C GLN A 471 -22.57 12.09 3.75
N THR A 472 -23.43 12.74 2.97
CA THR A 472 -24.15 12.10 1.85
C THR A 472 -23.16 11.55 0.81
N ALA A 473 -22.17 12.34 0.41
CA ALA A 473 -21.14 11.90 -0.55
C ALA A 473 -20.31 10.73 0.01
N LEU A 474 -19.96 10.76 1.28
CA LEU A 474 -19.20 9.68 1.94
C LEU A 474 -20.01 8.38 2.05
N ILE A 475 -21.31 8.46 2.32
CA ILE A 475 -22.20 7.28 2.35
C ILE A 475 -22.29 6.64 0.96
N VAL A 476 -22.46 7.45 -0.09
CA VAL A 476 -22.47 6.96 -1.48
C VAL A 476 -21.15 6.30 -1.83
N LEU A 477 -20.02 6.92 -1.47
CA LEU A 477 -18.70 6.38 -1.72
C LEU A 477 -18.48 5.07 -0.96
N LEU A 478 -18.83 4.99 0.32
CA LEU A 478 -18.77 3.77 1.14
C LEU A 478 -19.57 2.63 0.52
N ALA A 479 -20.79 2.93 0.05
CA ALA A 479 -21.63 1.95 -0.62
C ALA A 479 -20.93 1.39 -1.88
N GLN A 480 -20.30 2.25 -2.68
CA GLN A 480 -19.68 1.87 -3.95
C GLN A 480 -18.28 1.25 -3.81
N ILE A 481 -17.63 1.32 -2.67
CA ILE A 481 -16.46 0.48 -2.39
C ILE A 481 -16.83 -0.93 -1.94
N GLY A 482 -18.12 -1.21 -1.71
CA GLY A 482 -18.63 -2.48 -1.20
C GLY A 482 -18.69 -2.55 0.32
N SER A 483 -18.60 -1.42 1.02
CA SER A 483 -18.74 -1.33 2.48
C SER A 483 -20.21 -1.21 2.90
N PHE A 484 -20.49 -1.51 4.17
CA PHE A 484 -21.67 -1.06 4.86
C PHE A 484 -21.57 0.43 5.18
N VAL A 485 -22.68 1.09 5.47
CA VAL A 485 -22.79 2.54 5.58
C VAL A 485 -23.37 2.98 6.92
N PRO A 486 -22.98 4.18 7.43
CA PRO A 486 -23.49 4.76 8.67
C PRO A 486 -24.90 5.35 8.46
N ALA A 487 -25.91 4.51 8.50
CA ALA A 487 -27.32 4.88 8.37
C ALA A 487 -28.19 3.79 8.99
N ASP A 488 -29.48 4.05 9.15
CA ASP A 488 -30.43 3.00 9.52
C ASP A 488 -30.91 2.21 8.31
N GLU A 489 -31.14 2.91 7.19
CA GLU A 489 -31.43 2.33 5.88
C GLU A 489 -30.76 3.18 4.79
N ALA A 490 -30.30 2.53 3.73
CA ALA A 490 -29.79 3.23 2.56
C ALA A 490 -30.11 2.49 1.27
N ASN A 491 -30.64 3.22 0.29
CA ASN A 491 -30.83 2.77 -1.07
C ASN A 491 -30.04 3.72 -1.99
N ILE A 492 -28.94 3.21 -2.54
CA ILE A 492 -27.95 4.01 -3.25
C ILE A 492 -27.98 3.68 -4.74
N GLY A 493 -28.39 4.65 -5.53
CA GLY A 493 -28.22 4.64 -6.99
C GLY A 493 -26.77 4.88 -7.33
N ILE A 494 -26.21 4.03 -8.18
CA ILE A 494 -24.81 4.12 -8.58
C ILE A 494 -24.50 5.48 -9.20
N CYS A 495 -23.47 6.14 -8.68
CA CYS A 495 -22.92 7.37 -9.21
C CYS A 495 -21.65 7.06 -10.00
N ASP A 496 -21.52 7.63 -11.18
CA ASP A 496 -20.30 7.51 -12.00
C ASP A 496 -19.21 8.49 -11.55
N ARG A 497 -19.62 9.59 -10.94
CA ARG A 497 -18.73 10.65 -10.45
C ARG A 497 -19.30 11.30 -9.20
N ILE A 498 -18.42 11.72 -8.32
CA ILE A 498 -18.74 12.66 -7.24
C ILE A 498 -17.88 13.90 -7.43
N PHE A 499 -18.50 15.06 -7.46
CA PHE A 499 -17.81 16.33 -7.47
C PHE A 499 -18.17 17.14 -6.23
N THR A 500 -17.17 17.77 -5.64
CA THR A 500 -17.36 18.64 -4.49
C THR A 500 -16.71 20.00 -4.73
N ARG A 501 -17.47 21.04 -4.45
CA ARG A 501 -16.95 22.38 -4.26
C ARG A 501 -17.36 22.83 -2.87
N VAL A 502 -16.41 22.91 -1.95
CA VAL A 502 -16.64 23.25 -0.55
C VAL A 502 -15.71 24.39 -0.18
N GLY A 503 -16.26 25.47 0.34
CA GLY A 503 -15.67 26.70 0.92
C GLY A 503 -14.25 27.10 0.48
N ALA A 504 -13.92 28.37 0.48
CA ALA A 504 -12.60 28.85 0.07
C ALA A 504 -11.48 28.26 0.94
N SER A 505 -10.63 27.41 0.36
CA SER A 505 -9.27 27.32 0.83
C SER A 505 -8.50 28.48 0.19
N ASP A 506 -8.09 29.47 0.99
CA ASP A 506 -7.17 30.50 0.54
C ASP A 506 -5.86 29.83 0.11
N ASP A 507 -5.75 29.52 -1.16
CA ASP A 507 -4.47 29.11 -1.76
C ASP A 507 -3.69 30.37 -2.15
N LEU A 508 -3.17 31.04 -1.12
CA LEU A 508 -2.32 32.23 -1.27
C LEU A 508 -1.04 31.94 -2.09
N ALA A 509 -0.69 30.66 -2.24
CA ALA A 509 0.52 30.25 -2.94
C ALA A 509 0.38 30.32 -4.47
N SER A 510 -0.84 30.21 -5.02
CA SER A 510 -1.07 30.24 -6.47
C SER A 510 -1.19 31.65 -7.06
N GLY A 511 -1.31 32.69 -6.23
CA GLY A 511 -1.50 34.08 -6.68
C GLY A 511 -2.80 34.33 -7.44
N GLN A 512 -3.70 33.34 -7.50
CA GLN A 512 -5.01 33.46 -8.15
C GLN A 512 -6.05 34.01 -7.16
N SER A 513 -6.98 34.80 -7.67
CA SER A 513 -8.12 35.27 -6.87
C SER A 513 -8.99 34.08 -6.48
N THR A 514 -9.48 34.08 -5.23
CA THR A 514 -10.40 33.03 -4.71
C THR A 514 -11.63 32.85 -5.61
N PHE A 515 -12.10 33.92 -6.24
CA PHE A 515 -13.18 33.88 -7.21
C PHE A 515 -12.81 33.13 -8.49
N MET A 516 -11.59 33.32 -9.04
CA MET A 516 -11.14 32.61 -10.23
C MET A 516 -10.95 31.11 -9.97
N VAL A 517 -10.41 30.73 -8.81
CA VAL A 517 -10.31 29.33 -8.40
C VAL A 517 -11.70 28.70 -8.31
N GLU A 518 -12.64 29.38 -7.65
CA GLU A 518 -14.03 28.93 -7.55
C GLU A 518 -14.67 28.73 -8.93
N MET A 519 -14.57 29.72 -9.81
CA MET A 519 -15.16 29.63 -11.16
C MET A 519 -14.52 28.55 -12.01
N THR A 520 -13.22 28.33 -11.90
CA THR A 520 -12.52 27.24 -12.60
C THR A 520 -12.99 25.88 -12.10
N GLU A 521 -13.13 25.68 -10.79
CA GLU A 521 -13.64 24.44 -10.22
C GLU A 521 -15.10 24.18 -10.65
N VAL A 522 -15.97 25.19 -10.56
CA VAL A 522 -17.37 25.06 -11.02
C VAL A 522 -17.44 24.76 -12.50
N ALA A 523 -16.65 25.42 -13.34
CA ALA A 523 -16.60 25.14 -14.76
C ALA A 523 -16.12 23.71 -15.07
N ASN A 524 -15.13 23.22 -14.33
CA ASN A 524 -14.67 21.83 -14.43
C ASN A 524 -15.79 20.84 -14.08
N ILE A 525 -16.53 21.09 -13.01
CA ILE A 525 -17.67 20.28 -12.59
C ILE A 525 -18.73 20.24 -13.68
N LEU A 526 -19.19 21.39 -14.16
CA LEU A 526 -20.26 21.48 -15.16
C LEU A 526 -19.90 20.85 -16.51
N ARG A 527 -18.61 20.86 -16.88
CA ARG A 527 -18.11 20.22 -18.14
C ARG A 527 -17.99 18.72 -18.03
N ASN A 528 -17.66 18.20 -16.85
CA ASN A 528 -17.32 16.79 -16.66
C ASN A 528 -18.40 15.96 -15.97
N ALA A 529 -19.38 16.59 -15.32
CA ALA A 529 -20.47 15.88 -14.68
C ALA A 529 -21.42 15.28 -15.72
N THR A 530 -22.08 14.19 -15.32
CA THR A 530 -23.11 13.49 -16.10
C THR A 530 -24.42 13.46 -15.31
N SER A 531 -25.50 12.99 -15.93
CA SER A 531 -26.79 12.81 -15.25
C SER A 531 -26.74 11.78 -14.09
N ASN A 532 -25.72 10.91 -14.07
CA ASN A 532 -25.49 9.92 -13.02
C ASN A 532 -24.54 10.43 -11.90
N SER A 533 -24.04 11.65 -12.02
CA SER A 533 -23.13 12.24 -11.05
C SER A 533 -23.85 12.72 -9.79
N LEU A 534 -23.13 12.82 -8.69
CA LEU A 534 -23.53 13.49 -7.45
C LEU A 534 -22.69 14.75 -7.28
N LEU A 535 -23.35 15.91 -7.17
CA LEU A 535 -22.69 17.19 -6.99
C LEU A 535 -22.92 17.73 -5.57
N ILE A 536 -21.85 18.16 -4.92
CA ILE A 536 -21.85 18.81 -3.62
C ILE A 536 -21.30 20.23 -3.81
N LEU A 537 -22.19 21.21 -3.82
CA LEU A 537 -21.86 22.60 -4.10
C LEU A 537 -22.16 23.47 -2.87
N ASP A 538 -21.12 24.01 -2.27
CA ASP A 538 -21.22 24.79 -1.04
C ASP A 538 -20.80 26.23 -1.28
N GLU A 539 -21.73 27.17 -1.00
CA GLU A 539 -21.50 28.60 -1.03
C GLU A 539 -20.96 29.15 -2.37
N ILE A 540 -21.53 28.71 -3.49
CA ILE A 540 -21.17 29.22 -4.82
C ILE A 540 -21.51 30.71 -4.96
N GLY A 541 -20.57 31.49 -5.52
CA GLY A 541 -20.73 32.94 -5.76
C GLY A 541 -20.28 33.83 -4.61
N ARG A 542 -19.70 33.28 -3.54
CA ARG A 542 -19.27 34.06 -2.37
C ARG A 542 -18.04 34.96 -2.64
N GLY A 543 -17.24 34.64 -3.64
CA GLY A 543 -16.00 35.36 -3.95
C GLY A 543 -16.17 36.68 -4.71
N THR A 544 -17.42 37.14 -4.95
CA THR A 544 -17.71 38.36 -5.74
C THR A 544 -18.81 39.20 -5.09
N SER A 545 -19.31 40.22 -5.80
CA SER A 545 -20.42 41.05 -5.31
C SER A 545 -21.69 40.20 -5.13
N THR A 546 -22.56 40.59 -4.21
CA THR A 546 -23.79 39.86 -3.87
C THR A 546 -24.65 39.56 -5.11
N PHE A 547 -24.85 40.58 -5.96
CA PHE A 547 -25.70 40.41 -7.15
C PHE A 547 -25.07 39.53 -8.22
N ASP A 548 -23.78 39.66 -8.44
CA ASP A 548 -23.04 38.81 -9.40
C ASP A 548 -23.00 37.37 -8.89
N GLY A 549 -22.70 37.18 -7.60
CA GLY A 549 -22.67 35.87 -6.98
C GLY A 549 -24.00 35.15 -7.03
N LEU A 550 -25.10 35.86 -6.71
CA LEU A 550 -26.46 35.35 -6.84
C LEU A 550 -26.78 34.95 -8.27
N SER A 551 -26.42 35.80 -9.25
CA SER A 551 -26.66 35.53 -10.67
C SER A 551 -25.95 34.30 -11.15
N ILE A 552 -24.69 34.10 -10.73
CA ILE A 552 -23.90 32.92 -11.05
C ILE A 552 -24.50 31.66 -10.42
N ALA A 553 -24.82 31.71 -9.11
CA ALA A 553 -25.42 30.59 -8.41
C ALA A 553 -26.76 30.16 -9.03
N TRP A 554 -27.59 31.14 -9.40
CA TRP A 554 -28.85 30.92 -10.11
C TRP A 554 -28.64 30.21 -11.45
N ALA A 555 -27.75 30.73 -12.27
CA ALA A 555 -27.43 30.15 -13.59
C ALA A 555 -26.87 28.73 -13.47
N VAL A 556 -26.03 28.44 -12.45
CA VAL A 556 -25.53 27.11 -12.17
C VAL A 556 -26.66 26.13 -11.84
N ILE A 557 -27.60 26.51 -10.99
CA ILE A 557 -28.75 25.69 -10.62
C ILE A 557 -29.63 25.44 -11.86
N GLU A 558 -29.91 26.48 -12.67
CA GLU A 558 -30.68 26.35 -13.92
C GLU A 558 -30.01 25.35 -14.89
N HIS A 559 -28.70 25.45 -15.07
CA HIS A 559 -27.94 24.54 -15.93
C HIS A 559 -28.05 23.10 -15.45
N ILE A 560 -27.87 22.86 -14.14
CA ILE A 560 -27.95 21.52 -13.56
C ILE A 560 -29.38 20.97 -13.63
N SER A 561 -30.39 21.79 -13.34
CA SER A 561 -31.79 21.41 -13.36
C SER A 561 -32.26 20.98 -14.75
N ASN A 562 -31.68 21.55 -15.80
CA ASN A 562 -32.03 21.22 -17.17
C ASN A 562 -31.48 19.87 -17.58
N LYS A 563 -32.34 18.84 -17.63
CA LYS A 563 -31.97 17.45 -18.02
C LYS A 563 -31.39 17.32 -19.42
N LYS A 564 -31.60 18.30 -20.30
CA LYS A 564 -30.98 18.30 -21.64
C LYS A 564 -29.51 18.78 -21.59
N LEU A 565 -29.17 19.57 -20.58
CA LEU A 565 -27.81 20.07 -20.37
C LEU A 565 -27.03 19.18 -19.43
N LEU A 566 -27.59 18.85 -18.25
CA LEU A 566 -26.89 18.04 -17.27
C LEU A 566 -27.83 17.07 -16.51
N GLY A 567 -28.70 17.53 -15.63
CA GLY A 567 -29.62 16.69 -14.89
C GLY A 567 -28.97 15.84 -13.80
N ALA A 568 -27.94 16.35 -13.13
CA ALA A 568 -27.22 15.66 -12.06
C ALA A 568 -27.87 15.86 -10.68
N LYS A 569 -27.85 14.83 -9.83
CA LYS A 569 -28.27 14.92 -8.44
C LYS A 569 -27.35 15.87 -7.67
N THR A 570 -27.94 16.87 -6.99
CA THR A 570 -27.16 17.96 -6.40
C THR A 570 -27.65 18.34 -5.00
N LEU A 571 -26.72 18.48 -4.08
CA LEU A 571 -26.90 19.20 -2.82
C LEU A 571 -26.23 20.57 -2.96
N PHE A 572 -26.99 21.63 -2.78
CA PHE A 572 -26.54 22.99 -2.99
C PHE A 572 -26.77 23.83 -1.72
N ALA A 573 -25.71 24.08 -0.96
CA ALA A 573 -25.81 24.96 0.20
C ALA A 573 -25.54 26.42 -0.19
N THR A 574 -26.35 27.32 0.34
CA THR A 574 -26.27 28.74 0.00
C THR A 574 -26.68 29.65 1.17
N HIS A 575 -26.19 30.90 1.11
CA HIS A 575 -26.64 32.01 1.92
C HIS A 575 -27.62 32.95 1.18
N TYR A 576 -27.75 32.74 -0.13
CA TYR A 576 -28.70 33.54 -0.94
C TYR A 576 -30.12 32.99 -0.76
N HIS A 577 -30.91 33.66 0.10
CA HIS A 577 -32.30 33.27 0.33
C HIS A 577 -33.15 33.37 -0.94
N GLU A 578 -32.80 34.25 -1.85
CA GLU A 578 -33.46 34.45 -3.14
C GLU A 578 -33.47 33.17 -4.00
N LEU A 579 -32.48 32.30 -3.85
CA LEU A 579 -32.44 31.01 -4.56
C LEU A 579 -33.58 30.07 -4.16
N THR A 580 -34.20 30.26 -3.02
CA THR A 580 -35.37 29.48 -2.58
C THR A 580 -36.59 29.67 -3.47
N GLU A 581 -36.67 30.78 -4.23
CA GLU A 581 -37.72 31.01 -5.22
C GLU A 581 -37.70 30.02 -6.39
N LEU A 582 -36.58 29.31 -6.59
CA LEU A 582 -36.42 28.33 -7.66
C LEU A 582 -37.34 27.13 -7.51
N GLU A 583 -37.70 26.73 -6.28
CA GLU A 583 -38.67 25.67 -6.01
C GLU A 583 -40.00 25.88 -6.71
N GLY A 584 -40.48 27.11 -6.76
CA GLY A 584 -41.72 27.48 -7.45
C GLY A 584 -41.58 27.63 -8.97
N LYS A 585 -40.35 27.77 -9.47
CA LYS A 585 -40.05 28.02 -10.89
C LYS A 585 -39.58 26.77 -11.62
N MET A 586 -39.02 25.78 -10.90
CA MET A 586 -38.45 24.53 -11.43
C MET A 586 -39.07 23.32 -10.74
N ASN A 587 -39.52 22.34 -11.51
CA ASN A 587 -40.24 21.17 -10.99
C ASN A 587 -39.36 20.13 -10.28
N ASN A 588 -38.03 20.29 -10.31
CA ASN A 588 -37.05 19.33 -9.81
C ASN A 588 -36.08 19.93 -8.77
N VAL A 589 -36.44 21.12 -8.26
CA VAL A 589 -35.69 21.83 -7.22
C VAL A 589 -36.53 21.91 -5.96
N ASN A 590 -35.97 21.52 -4.83
CA ASN A 590 -36.65 21.57 -3.54
C ASN A 590 -35.80 22.32 -2.48
N ASN A 591 -36.45 23.00 -1.58
CA ASN A 591 -35.78 23.75 -0.52
C ASN A 591 -35.78 23.00 0.80
N TYR A 592 -34.65 23.04 1.47
CA TYR A 592 -34.46 22.48 2.80
C TYR A 592 -33.77 23.49 3.70
N CYS A 593 -34.12 23.47 4.98
CA CYS A 593 -33.47 24.31 5.99
C CYS A 593 -32.90 23.45 7.09
N ILE A 594 -31.61 23.65 7.43
CA ILE A 594 -31.02 23.01 8.58
C ILE A 594 -31.46 23.74 9.85
N ALA A 595 -32.14 23.02 10.74
CA ALA A 595 -32.49 23.48 12.08
C ALA A 595 -31.41 23.03 13.08
N VAL A 596 -31.01 23.93 13.94
CA VAL A 596 -30.15 23.64 15.09
C VAL A 596 -31.06 23.31 16.27
N LYS A 597 -30.92 22.14 16.86
CA LYS A 597 -31.61 21.73 18.08
C LYS A 597 -30.78 22.09 19.30
#